data_4c017cb6139bb34ac2cf109b874edbdd
#
_entry.id   4c017cb6139bb34ac2cf109b874edbdd
#
_cell.length_a   1.000
_cell.length_b   1.000
_cell.length_c   1.000
_cell.angle_alpha   90.00
_cell.angle_beta   90.00
_cell.angle_gamma   90.00
#
_symmetry.space_group_name_H-M   'P 1'
#
loop_
_entity.id
_entity.type
_entity.pdbx_description
1 polymer ?
#
loop_
_entity_poly.entity_id
_entity_poly.type
_entity_poly.pdbx_seq_one_letter_code
_entity_poly.pdbx_strand_id
1 'polypeptide(L)'
;MLTKLKLSLRNINFNLYLALLLLGFVPTIYNTLRVFLLGQLPGEWSFSIAGQLSWVNLLYEIINEAIILPLFYFLGQTKSDRAILSNRIHTGFLATFGIYVVLTTMVIVFAEPMLACMATDPSIIPASASYIRIESVANLFAILTQFVLVALVTVGKIKYLYVFTGARLMLYLVADTYLVSTLPFSANLGVNGIGYSNILVNALLLAAAATLLAKEGIHIFARGAFSFGWMREFAKIGSISGLESLVRNVAYTMMISRMVNIVNEQGTYWVANNFIWGWLLLPVLQLGELIKQEVSSNRQNIRRNSLGYFAITTMIAVLWLVSIPGWKPFMVHVLGFDEVEKLFSLVLLLMGFYIFFAFQNVFDATFYGLGKTNYMLFESVITNSLYYGAAFCLYKAGIWIPTLTGIALLFGLGNVFDSIVSFAAYAFLLKKQNINILNPQPGEIENSPAP
;
A
#
# COMPACT_ATOMS: atom_id res chain seq x y z
N MET A 1 -31.90 2.15 17.79
CA MET A 1 -30.50 2.06 17.29
C MET A 1 -30.22 0.71 16.63
N LEU A 2 -30.50 -0.42 17.26
CA LEU A 2 -30.24 -1.78 16.72
C LEU A 2 -30.91 -2.03 15.35
N THR A 3 -32.18 -1.62 15.18
CA THR A 3 -32.92 -1.79 13.91
C THR A 3 -32.24 -1.01 12.75
N LYS A 4 -31.74 0.21 13.02
CA LYS A 4 -31.04 1.03 12.05
C LYS A 4 -29.69 0.43 11.67
N LEU A 5 -28.97 -0.12 12.67
CA LEU A 5 -27.70 -0.82 12.45
C LEU A 5 -27.91 -2.08 11.59
N LYS A 6 -28.92 -2.90 11.92
CA LYS A 6 -29.27 -4.09 11.14
C LYS A 6 -29.61 -3.74 9.68
N LEU A 7 -30.33 -2.65 9.46
CA LEU A 7 -30.66 -2.15 8.12
C LEU A 7 -29.39 -1.75 7.37
N SER A 8 -28.51 -0.97 8.00
CA SER A 8 -27.26 -0.53 7.39
C SER A 8 -26.36 -1.70 7.02
N LEU A 9 -26.20 -2.70 7.92
CA LEU A 9 -25.41 -3.91 7.64
C LEU A 9 -25.99 -4.73 6.48
N ARG A 10 -27.34 -4.81 6.36
CA ARG A 10 -28.00 -5.56 5.27
C ARG A 10 -27.72 -4.95 3.89
N ASN A 11 -27.47 -3.65 3.81
CA ASN A 11 -27.21 -2.93 2.55
C ASN A 11 -25.77 -3.11 2.05
N ILE A 12 -24.85 -3.59 2.89
CA ILE A 12 -23.43 -3.74 2.54
C ILE A 12 -23.25 -4.99 1.67
N ASN A 13 -22.42 -4.85 0.62
CA ASN A 13 -22.06 -5.97 -0.25
C ASN A 13 -20.99 -6.86 0.38
N PHE A 14 -21.40 -7.75 1.27
CA PHE A 14 -20.48 -8.71 1.94
C PHE A 14 -19.79 -9.67 0.97
N ASN A 15 -20.41 -10.01 -0.16
CA ASN A 15 -19.76 -10.85 -1.16
C ASN A 15 -18.54 -10.15 -1.77
N LEU A 16 -18.68 -8.86 -2.07
CA LEU A 16 -17.56 -8.04 -2.55
C LEU A 16 -16.49 -7.89 -1.46
N TYR A 17 -16.90 -7.64 -0.21
CA TYR A 17 -15.96 -7.53 0.91
C TYR A 17 -15.14 -8.82 1.11
N LEU A 18 -15.79 -9.98 1.06
CA LEU A 18 -15.12 -11.27 1.14
C LEU A 18 -14.14 -11.50 -0.02
N ALA A 19 -14.54 -11.14 -1.23
CA ALA A 19 -13.66 -11.23 -2.40
C ALA A 19 -12.41 -10.34 -2.25
N LEU A 20 -12.59 -9.11 -1.77
CA LEU A 20 -11.48 -8.19 -1.47
C LEU A 20 -10.57 -8.74 -0.37
N LEU A 21 -11.13 -9.30 0.72
CA LEU A 21 -10.35 -9.96 1.77
C LEU A 21 -9.49 -11.10 1.21
N LEU A 22 -10.07 -11.98 0.40
CA LEU A 22 -9.34 -13.10 -0.21
C LEU A 22 -8.20 -12.60 -1.10
N LEU A 23 -8.42 -11.55 -1.90
CA LEU A 23 -7.37 -10.93 -2.71
C LEU A 23 -6.27 -10.29 -1.87
N GLY A 24 -6.63 -9.64 -0.76
CA GLY A 24 -5.69 -9.03 0.18
C GLY A 24 -4.83 -10.06 0.93
N PHE A 25 -5.34 -11.26 1.17
CA PHE A 25 -4.57 -12.32 1.83
C PHE A 25 -3.39 -12.83 1.00
N VAL A 26 -3.47 -12.77 -0.32
CA VAL A 26 -2.40 -13.29 -1.19
C VAL A 26 -1.05 -12.63 -0.92
N PRO A 27 -0.89 -11.29 -0.94
CA PRO A 27 0.37 -10.66 -0.59
C PRO A 27 0.78 -10.91 0.87
N THR A 28 -0.16 -10.99 1.80
CA THR A 28 0.12 -11.28 3.21
C THR A 28 0.78 -12.65 3.39
N ILE A 29 0.30 -13.68 2.68
CA ILE A 29 0.83 -15.05 2.78
C ILE A 29 2.30 -15.09 2.34
N TYR A 30 2.63 -14.59 1.15
CA TYR A 30 4.02 -14.66 0.70
C TYR A 30 4.95 -13.70 1.46
N ASN A 31 4.48 -12.55 1.92
CA ASN A 31 5.26 -11.68 2.79
C ASN A 31 5.54 -12.34 4.15
N THR A 32 4.56 -13.03 4.73
CA THR A 32 4.75 -13.80 5.96
C THR A 32 5.78 -14.91 5.78
N LEU A 33 5.73 -15.65 4.66
CA LEU A 33 6.76 -16.63 4.32
C LEU A 33 8.14 -15.99 4.23
N ARG A 34 8.26 -14.82 3.60
CA ARG A 34 9.54 -14.08 3.51
C ARG A 34 10.08 -13.69 4.87
N VAL A 35 9.21 -13.17 5.76
CA VAL A 35 9.62 -12.86 7.13
C VAL A 35 10.15 -14.12 7.84
N PHE A 36 9.42 -15.24 7.73
CA PHE A 36 9.85 -16.52 8.28
C PHE A 36 11.21 -16.98 7.71
N LEU A 37 11.37 -16.95 6.38
CA LEU A 37 12.63 -17.35 5.73
C LEU A 37 13.80 -16.47 6.15
N LEU A 38 13.59 -15.16 6.31
CA LEU A 38 14.61 -14.23 6.80
C LEU A 38 15.01 -14.54 8.25
N GLY A 39 14.06 -14.96 9.10
CA GLY A 39 14.35 -15.39 10.47
C GLY A 39 15.16 -16.68 10.56
N GLN A 40 15.19 -17.49 9.49
CA GLN A 40 16.01 -18.70 9.42
C GLN A 40 17.43 -18.45 8.89
N LEU A 41 17.72 -17.24 8.38
CA LEU A 41 19.05 -16.91 7.86
C LEU A 41 20.04 -16.70 9.02
N PRO A 42 21.30 -17.12 8.86
CA PRO A 42 22.34 -16.84 9.83
C PRO A 42 22.66 -15.34 9.84
N GLY A 43 22.62 -14.74 11.02
CA GLY A 43 23.02 -13.34 11.24
C GLY A 43 21.88 -12.46 11.76
N GLU A 44 22.25 -11.51 12.59
CA GLU A 44 21.31 -10.64 13.34
C GLU A 44 20.64 -9.56 12.48
N TRP A 45 21.16 -9.28 11.26
CA TRP A 45 20.81 -8.10 10.47
C TRP A 45 19.83 -8.35 9.33
N SER A 46 19.38 -9.61 9.11
CA SER A 46 18.52 -9.95 7.95
C SER A 46 17.25 -9.08 7.87
N PHE A 47 16.58 -8.91 9.00
CA PHE A 47 15.39 -8.07 9.07
C PHE A 47 15.69 -6.57 8.89
N SER A 48 16.82 -6.10 9.45
CA SER A 48 17.25 -4.71 9.31
C SER A 48 17.61 -4.37 7.87
N ILE A 49 18.30 -5.25 7.15
CA ILE A 49 18.63 -5.10 5.73
C ILE A 49 17.35 -5.07 4.89
N ALA A 50 16.43 -6.02 5.10
CA ALA A 50 15.15 -6.06 4.41
C ALA A 50 14.29 -4.83 4.72
N GLY A 51 14.32 -4.36 5.96
CA GLY A 51 13.60 -3.20 6.44
C GLY A 51 14.03 -1.89 5.78
N GLN A 52 15.30 -1.76 5.33
CA GLN A 52 15.78 -0.57 4.62
C GLN A 52 15.02 -0.32 3.32
N LEU A 53 14.48 -1.36 2.68
CA LEU A 53 13.68 -1.20 1.47
C LEU A 53 12.36 -0.45 1.72
N SER A 54 11.85 -0.45 2.95
CA SER A 54 10.53 0.14 3.26
C SER A 54 10.46 1.62 2.89
N TRP A 55 11.44 2.43 3.27
CA TRP A 55 11.46 3.85 2.94
C TRP A 55 11.83 4.12 1.46
N VAL A 56 12.61 3.23 0.82
CA VAL A 56 12.85 3.31 -0.63
C VAL A 56 11.55 3.07 -1.39
N ASN A 57 10.74 2.12 -0.96
CA ASN A 57 9.44 1.84 -1.57
C ASN A 57 8.49 3.04 -1.50
N LEU A 58 8.58 3.91 -0.48
CA LEU A 58 7.81 5.15 -0.43
C LEU A 58 8.14 6.10 -1.58
N LEU A 59 9.40 6.14 -2.04
CA LEU A 59 9.79 6.92 -3.22
C LEU A 59 9.14 6.35 -4.49
N TYR A 60 9.14 5.02 -4.62
CA TYR A 60 8.46 4.34 -5.73
C TYR A 60 6.95 4.53 -5.66
N GLU A 61 6.34 4.55 -4.47
CA GLU A 61 4.91 4.79 -4.27
C GLU A 61 4.49 6.17 -4.76
N ILE A 62 5.25 7.23 -4.46
CA ILE A 62 4.99 8.60 -4.94
C ILE A 62 4.88 8.61 -6.48
N ILE A 63 5.81 7.97 -7.16
CA ILE A 63 5.81 7.91 -8.63
C ILE A 63 4.72 6.98 -9.16
N ASN A 64 4.45 5.88 -8.46
CA ASN A 64 3.37 4.95 -8.81
C ASN A 64 2.00 5.64 -8.73
N GLU A 65 1.71 6.39 -7.68
CA GLU A 65 0.47 7.14 -7.55
C GLU A 65 0.35 8.25 -8.60
N ALA A 66 1.47 8.89 -8.97
CA ALA A 66 1.48 9.88 -10.04
C ALA A 66 1.18 9.28 -11.44
N ILE A 67 1.48 8.01 -11.65
CA ILE A 67 1.35 7.35 -12.96
C ILE A 67 0.10 6.46 -13.02
N ILE A 68 -0.05 5.52 -12.10
CA ILE A 68 -1.06 4.45 -12.22
C ILE A 68 -2.47 4.95 -11.91
N LEU A 69 -2.65 5.85 -10.94
CA LEU A 69 -3.98 6.37 -10.63
C LEU A 69 -4.62 7.12 -11.82
N PRO A 70 -3.93 8.09 -12.46
CA PRO A 70 -4.48 8.76 -13.62
C PRO A 70 -4.63 7.83 -14.84
N LEU A 71 -3.80 6.79 -14.94
CA LEU A 71 -3.82 5.87 -16.08
C LEU A 71 -5.17 5.20 -16.26
N PHE A 72 -5.81 4.74 -15.19
CA PHE A 72 -7.15 4.16 -15.24
C PHE A 72 -8.17 5.10 -15.89
N TYR A 73 -8.12 6.39 -15.51
CA TYR A 73 -9.00 7.40 -16.07
C TYR A 73 -8.74 7.63 -17.56
N PHE A 74 -7.47 7.86 -17.95
CA PHE A 74 -7.12 8.20 -19.33
C PHE A 74 -7.30 7.02 -20.30
N LEU A 75 -7.05 5.79 -19.88
CA LEU A 75 -7.32 4.61 -20.70
C LEU A 75 -8.83 4.32 -20.75
N GLY A 76 -9.52 4.47 -19.62
CA GLY A 76 -10.96 4.23 -19.54
C GLY A 76 -11.79 5.12 -20.49
N GLN A 77 -11.40 6.39 -20.64
CA GLN A 77 -12.05 7.33 -21.56
C GLN A 77 -12.00 6.91 -23.04
N THR A 78 -11.01 6.12 -23.44
CA THR A 78 -10.78 5.75 -24.84
C THR A 78 -11.15 4.31 -25.14
N LYS A 79 -11.86 3.64 -24.24
CA LYS A 79 -12.27 2.25 -24.41
C LYS A 79 -13.04 1.99 -25.70
N SER A 80 -13.83 2.96 -26.19
CA SER A 80 -14.63 2.86 -27.42
C SER A 80 -13.83 3.07 -28.71
N ASP A 81 -12.66 3.74 -28.63
CA ASP A 81 -11.77 3.99 -29.78
C ASP A 81 -10.46 3.21 -29.62
N ARG A 82 -10.39 2.10 -30.33
CA ARG A 82 -9.24 1.19 -30.23
C ARG A 82 -7.93 1.80 -30.72
N ALA A 83 -7.97 2.70 -31.69
CA ALA A 83 -6.76 3.32 -32.21
C ALA A 83 -6.17 4.32 -31.19
N ILE A 84 -7.02 5.15 -30.59
CA ILE A 84 -6.62 6.08 -29.52
C ILE A 84 -6.18 5.30 -28.28
N LEU A 85 -6.90 4.25 -27.87
CA LEU A 85 -6.54 3.40 -26.75
C LEU A 85 -5.17 2.74 -26.96
N SER A 86 -4.92 2.17 -28.12
CA SER A 86 -3.63 1.56 -28.47
C SER A 86 -2.50 2.59 -28.40
N ASN A 87 -2.69 3.79 -28.97
CA ASN A 87 -1.70 4.87 -28.87
C ASN A 87 -1.42 5.28 -27.42
N ARG A 88 -2.46 5.43 -26.59
CA ARG A 88 -2.28 5.77 -25.17
C ARG A 88 -1.56 4.68 -24.38
N ILE A 89 -1.83 3.40 -24.68
CA ILE A 89 -1.12 2.29 -24.06
C ILE A 89 0.37 2.32 -24.45
N HIS A 90 0.71 2.49 -25.74
CA HIS A 90 2.10 2.56 -26.19
C HIS A 90 2.87 3.72 -25.58
N THR A 91 2.33 4.93 -25.73
CA THR A 91 3.01 6.14 -25.26
C THR A 91 3.08 6.20 -23.74
N GLY A 92 2.02 5.73 -23.05
CA GLY A 92 2.00 5.62 -21.60
C GLY A 92 3.01 4.59 -21.07
N PHE A 93 3.12 3.43 -21.74
CA PHE A 93 4.11 2.40 -21.39
C PHE A 93 5.55 2.92 -21.56
N LEU A 94 5.83 3.57 -22.68
CA LEU A 94 7.15 4.16 -22.92
C LEU A 94 7.51 5.25 -21.90
N ALA A 95 6.55 6.13 -21.58
CA ALA A 95 6.75 7.16 -20.56
C ALA A 95 6.99 6.54 -19.17
N THR A 96 6.16 5.55 -18.76
CA THR A 96 6.33 4.82 -17.50
C THR A 96 7.68 4.14 -17.44
N PHE A 97 8.06 3.43 -18.50
CA PHE A 97 9.38 2.80 -18.61
C PHE A 97 10.51 3.80 -18.45
N GLY A 98 10.48 4.93 -19.21
CA GLY A 98 11.51 5.97 -19.14
C GLY A 98 11.64 6.59 -17.75
N ILE A 99 10.51 6.94 -17.10
CA ILE A 99 10.50 7.52 -15.75
C ILE A 99 11.10 6.53 -14.74
N TYR A 100 10.70 5.26 -14.79
CA TYR A 100 11.18 4.24 -13.85
C TYR A 100 12.62 3.82 -14.12
N VAL A 101 13.09 3.83 -15.36
CA VAL A 101 14.52 3.63 -15.67
C VAL A 101 15.36 4.73 -15.03
N VAL A 102 14.94 5.99 -15.15
CA VAL A 102 15.63 7.11 -14.50
C VAL A 102 15.62 6.96 -12.97
N LEU A 103 14.46 6.72 -12.38
CA LEU A 103 14.32 6.54 -10.94
C LEU A 103 15.16 5.35 -10.43
N THR A 104 15.06 4.19 -11.08
CA THR A 104 15.83 2.99 -10.76
C THR A 104 17.34 3.26 -10.84
N THR A 105 17.78 3.94 -11.91
CA THR A 105 19.20 4.30 -12.06
C THR A 105 19.67 5.23 -10.94
N MET A 106 18.85 6.23 -10.58
CA MET A 106 19.16 7.13 -9.46
C MET A 106 19.28 6.36 -8.14
N VAL A 107 18.33 5.47 -7.84
CA VAL A 107 18.38 4.67 -6.62
C VAL A 107 19.59 3.72 -6.60
N ILE A 108 19.93 3.08 -7.72
CA ILE A 108 21.10 2.18 -7.84
C ILE A 108 22.41 2.96 -7.59
N VAL A 109 22.57 4.13 -8.21
CA VAL A 109 23.79 4.95 -8.09
C VAL A 109 23.92 5.54 -6.69
N PHE A 110 22.83 6.03 -6.12
CA PHE A 110 22.83 6.74 -4.84
C PHE A 110 22.42 5.89 -3.64
N ALA A 111 22.33 4.55 -3.76
CA ALA A 111 21.89 3.66 -2.69
C ALA A 111 22.68 3.85 -1.38
N GLU A 112 24.01 3.87 -1.43
CA GLU A 112 24.86 4.06 -0.22
C GLU A 112 24.72 5.46 0.38
N PRO A 113 24.84 6.57 -0.39
CA PRO A 113 24.56 7.91 0.13
C PRO A 113 23.16 8.07 0.74
N MET A 114 22.14 7.47 0.13
CA MET A 114 20.77 7.49 0.66
C MET A 114 20.66 6.76 1.99
N LEU A 115 21.28 5.57 2.12
CA LEU A 115 21.34 4.81 3.37
C LEU A 115 22.06 5.59 4.47
N ALA A 116 23.19 6.23 4.15
CA ALA A 116 23.92 7.08 5.08
C ALA A 116 23.06 8.30 5.52
N CYS A 117 22.35 8.94 4.60
CA CYS A 117 21.40 10.03 4.90
C CYS A 117 20.28 9.56 5.83
N MET A 118 19.82 8.31 5.68
CA MET A 118 18.82 7.70 6.54
C MET A 118 19.36 7.19 7.88
N ALA A 119 20.63 7.52 8.21
CA ALA A 119 21.31 7.12 9.43
C ALA A 119 21.32 5.58 9.65
N THR A 120 21.44 4.83 8.57
CA THR A 120 21.61 3.37 8.62
C THR A 120 22.96 3.03 9.24
N ASP A 121 23.03 1.97 10.04
CA ASP A 121 24.27 1.49 10.64
C ASP A 121 25.32 1.23 9.54
N PRO A 122 26.53 1.81 9.66
CA PRO A 122 27.58 1.66 8.64
C PRO A 122 27.93 0.21 8.31
N SER A 123 27.79 -0.71 9.27
CA SER A 123 28.14 -2.12 9.09
C SER A 123 27.23 -2.83 8.08
N ILE A 124 25.98 -2.40 7.95
CA ILE A 124 24.99 -3.02 7.05
C ILE A 124 24.75 -2.22 5.75
N ILE A 125 25.36 -1.03 5.59
CA ILE A 125 25.20 -0.23 4.36
C ILE A 125 25.55 -1.03 3.10
N PRO A 126 26.67 -1.74 2.99
CA PRO A 126 27.01 -2.46 1.76
C PRO A 126 25.97 -3.55 1.41
N ALA A 127 25.52 -4.32 2.40
CA ALA A 127 24.54 -5.37 2.20
C ALA A 127 23.16 -4.79 1.85
N SER A 128 22.73 -3.74 2.54
CA SER A 128 21.47 -3.04 2.27
C SER A 128 21.48 -2.38 0.89
N ALA A 129 22.60 -1.77 0.49
CA ALA A 129 22.74 -1.17 -0.84
C ALA A 129 22.68 -2.23 -1.95
N SER A 130 23.32 -3.40 -1.75
CA SER A 130 23.20 -4.54 -2.67
C SER A 130 21.73 -4.95 -2.85
N TYR A 131 21.02 -5.15 -1.74
CA TYR A 131 19.62 -5.53 -1.75
C TYR A 131 18.73 -4.48 -2.43
N ILE A 132 18.88 -3.19 -2.08
CA ILE A 132 18.12 -2.09 -2.68
C ILE A 132 18.37 -1.99 -4.19
N ARG A 133 19.61 -2.17 -4.65
CA ARG A 133 19.94 -2.16 -6.08
C ARG A 133 19.20 -3.24 -6.85
N ILE A 134 19.16 -4.47 -6.31
CA ILE A 134 18.44 -5.59 -6.92
C ILE A 134 16.93 -5.34 -6.91
N GLU A 135 16.36 -4.92 -5.78
CA GLU A 135 14.94 -4.60 -5.64
C GLU A 135 14.50 -3.45 -6.53
N SER A 136 15.37 -2.48 -6.78
CA SER A 136 15.07 -1.38 -7.69
C SER A 136 14.84 -1.86 -9.13
N VAL A 137 15.60 -2.86 -9.57
CA VAL A 137 15.36 -3.52 -10.87
C VAL A 137 14.03 -4.30 -10.84
N ALA A 138 13.74 -4.99 -9.73
CA ALA A 138 12.48 -5.70 -9.58
C ALA A 138 11.26 -4.76 -9.62
N ASN A 139 11.36 -3.59 -9.00
CA ASN A 139 10.32 -2.55 -9.02
C ASN A 139 10.03 -2.04 -10.44
N LEU A 140 11.06 -1.91 -11.30
CA LEU A 140 10.86 -1.58 -12.71
C LEU A 140 9.97 -2.62 -13.41
N PHE A 141 10.24 -3.91 -13.25
CA PHE A 141 9.41 -4.96 -13.83
C PHE A 141 8.00 -5.00 -13.20
N ALA A 142 7.90 -4.76 -11.89
CA ALA A 142 6.63 -4.76 -11.17
C ALA A 142 5.67 -3.68 -11.69
N ILE A 143 6.15 -2.44 -11.87
CA ILE A 143 5.31 -1.34 -12.36
C ILE A 143 4.89 -1.56 -13.82
N LEU A 144 5.78 -2.06 -14.66
CA LEU A 144 5.44 -2.36 -16.04
C LEU A 144 4.39 -3.47 -16.13
N THR A 145 4.49 -4.48 -15.26
CA THR A 145 3.46 -5.52 -15.14
C THR A 145 2.12 -4.92 -14.72
N GLN A 146 2.14 -4.04 -13.71
CA GLN A 146 0.93 -3.35 -13.24
C GLN A 146 0.31 -2.48 -14.35
N PHE A 147 1.13 -1.74 -15.10
CA PHE A 147 0.67 -0.96 -16.26
C PHE A 147 -0.07 -1.83 -17.27
N VAL A 148 0.53 -2.97 -17.66
CA VAL A 148 -0.07 -3.88 -18.64
C VAL A 148 -1.35 -4.54 -18.12
N LEU A 149 -1.41 -4.85 -16.81
CA LEU A 149 -2.63 -5.35 -16.18
C LEU A 149 -3.76 -4.31 -16.19
N VAL A 150 -3.45 -3.03 -15.94
CA VAL A 150 -4.43 -1.93 -16.09
C VAL A 150 -4.96 -1.86 -17.51
N ALA A 151 -4.08 -1.98 -18.53
CA ALA A 151 -4.49 -2.01 -19.92
C ALA A 151 -5.40 -3.22 -20.22
N LEU A 152 -5.08 -4.42 -19.73
CA LEU A 152 -5.92 -5.61 -19.87
C LEU A 152 -7.30 -5.45 -19.22
N VAL A 153 -7.37 -4.85 -18.03
CA VAL A 153 -8.64 -4.56 -17.37
C VAL A 153 -9.46 -3.56 -18.19
N THR A 154 -8.82 -2.55 -18.77
CA THR A 154 -9.50 -1.56 -19.63
C THR A 154 -10.10 -2.18 -20.87
N VAL A 155 -9.46 -3.18 -21.49
CA VAL A 155 -10.03 -3.93 -22.62
C VAL A 155 -11.06 -5.00 -22.20
N GLY A 156 -11.49 -4.98 -20.92
CA GLY A 156 -12.56 -5.84 -20.40
C GLY A 156 -12.11 -7.23 -19.93
N LYS A 157 -10.81 -7.45 -19.76
CA LYS A 157 -10.25 -8.76 -19.39
C LYS A 157 -9.95 -8.87 -17.88
N ILE A 158 -10.88 -8.45 -17.04
CA ILE A 158 -10.74 -8.40 -15.55
C ILE A 158 -10.35 -9.76 -14.97
N LYS A 159 -10.80 -10.88 -15.55
CA LYS A 159 -10.46 -12.24 -15.09
C LYS A 159 -8.93 -12.47 -14.96
N TYR A 160 -8.13 -11.83 -15.81
CA TYR A 160 -6.69 -11.97 -15.75
C TYR A 160 -6.09 -11.38 -14.48
N LEU A 161 -6.71 -10.37 -13.86
CA LEU A 161 -6.26 -9.85 -12.57
C LEU A 161 -6.20 -10.96 -11.51
N TYR A 162 -7.24 -11.77 -11.40
CA TYR A 162 -7.28 -12.89 -10.46
C TYR A 162 -6.27 -13.98 -10.80
N VAL A 163 -6.14 -14.32 -12.09
CA VAL A 163 -5.17 -15.33 -12.55
C VAL A 163 -3.75 -14.88 -12.25
N PHE A 164 -3.40 -13.61 -12.51
CA PHE A 164 -2.08 -13.08 -12.22
C PHE A 164 -1.80 -12.99 -10.72
N THR A 165 -2.80 -12.69 -9.90
CA THR A 165 -2.66 -12.66 -8.44
C THR A 165 -2.36 -14.06 -7.91
N GLY A 166 -3.09 -15.08 -8.34
CA GLY A 166 -2.83 -16.48 -7.98
C GLY A 166 -1.49 -17.00 -8.50
N ALA A 167 -1.16 -16.71 -9.77
CA ALA A 167 0.13 -17.09 -10.35
C ALA A 167 1.31 -16.42 -9.63
N ARG A 168 1.18 -15.15 -9.26
CA ARG A 168 2.18 -14.42 -8.47
C ARG A 168 2.47 -15.11 -7.15
N LEU A 169 1.43 -15.50 -6.39
CA LEU A 169 1.59 -16.24 -5.14
C LEU A 169 2.39 -17.52 -5.35
N MET A 170 1.98 -18.36 -6.29
CA MET A 170 2.65 -19.64 -6.55
C MET A 170 4.10 -19.46 -6.99
N LEU A 171 4.36 -18.50 -7.87
CA LEU A 171 5.71 -18.21 -8.34
C LEU A 171 6.60 -17.71 -7.21
N TYR A 172 6.10 -16.83 -6.31
CA TYR A 172 6.87 -16.39 -5.15
C TYR A 172 7.14 -17.52 -4.17
N LEU A 173 6.15 -18.35 -3.85
CA LEU A 173 6.36 -19.51 -2.97
C LEU A 173 7.50 -20.40 -3.48
N VAL A 174 7.53 -20.69 -4.79
CA VAL A 174 8.57 -21.52 -5.40
C VAL A 174 9.91 -20.78 -5.43
N ALA A 175 9.93 -19.53 -5.92
CA ALA A 175 11.16 -18.77 -6.10
C ALA A 175 11.83 -18.44 -4.75
N ASP A 176 11.06 -18.00 -3.74
CA ASP A 176 11.61 -17.68 -2.42
C ASP A 176 12.12 -18.95 -1.70
N THR A 177 11.40 -20.08 -1.83
CA THR A 177 11.89 -21.36 -1.28
C THR A 177 13.21 -21.79 -1.92
N TYR A 178 13.39 -21.59 -3.22
CA TYR A 178 14.63 -21.95 -3.91
C TYR A 178 15.76 -20.94 -3.71
N LEU A 179 15.48 -19.64 -3.68
CA LEU A 179 16.52 -18.60 -3.65
C LEU A 179 16.89 -18.13 -2.24
N VAL A 180 15.97 -18.22 -1.28
CA VAL A 180 16.14 -17.62 0.07
C VAL A 180 16.29 -18.66 1.17
N SER A 181 15.58 -19.81 1.08
CA SER A 181 15.54 -20.77 2.19
C SER A 181 16.89 -21.38 2.53
N THR A 182 17.00 -21.96 3.72
CA THR A 182 18.16 -22.72 4.19
C THR A 182 18.10 -24.22 3.84
N LEU A 183 17.17 -24.63 2.98
CA LEU A 183 17.02 -26.03 2.55
C LEU A 183 18.20 -26.49 1.70
N PRO A 184 18.57 -27.80 1.71
CA PRO A 184 19.75 -28.31 1.03
C PRO A 184 19.81 -28.07 -0.48
N PHE A 185 18.64 -27.90 -1.13
CA PHE A 185 18.54 -27.63 -2.56
C PHE A 185 18.44 -26.14 -2.89
N SER A 186 18.39 -25.27 -1.88
CA SER A 186 18.28 -23.82 -2.06
C SER A 186 19.62 -23.20 -2.47
N ALA A 187 19.56 -22.17 -3.28
CA ALA A 187 20.70 -21.33 -3.62
C ALA A 187 21.20 -20.50 -2.43
N ASN A 188 20.37 -20.33 -1.39
CA ASN A 188 20.66 -19.62 -0.13
C ASN A 188 21.35 -18.26 -0.35
N LEU A 189 20.73 -17.40 -1.16
CA LEU A 189 21.26 -16.07 -1.53
C LEU A 189 21.00 -15.01 -0.45
N GLY A 190 20.55 -15.42 0.73
CA GLY A 190 20.22 -14.52 1.82
C GLY A 190 19.12 -13.53 1.46
N VAL A 191 19.20 -12.31 2.02
CA VAL A 191 18.21 -11.23 1.76
C VAL A 191 18.13 -10.87 0.26
N ASN A 192 19.26 -10.91 -0.46
CA ASN A 192 19.31 -10.66 -1.91
C ASN A 192 18.46 -11.65 -2.71
N GLY A 193 18.27 -12.87 -2.19
CA GLY A 193 17.40 -13.89 -2.80
C GLY A 193 15.97 -13.40 -3.02
N ILE A 194 15.43 -12.57 -2.11
CA ILE A 194 14.11 -11.94 -2.25
C ILE A 194 14.08 -11.03 -3.48
N GLY A 195 15.11 -10.19 -3.65
CA GLY A 195 15.21 -9.29 -4.80
C GLY A 195 15.31 -10.04 -6.13
N TYR A 196 16.10 -11.10 -6.20
CA TYR A 196 16.17 -11.96 -7.39
C TYR A 196 14.85 -12.68 -7.67
N SER A 197 14.17 -13.16 -6.62
CA SER A 197 12.82 -13.72 -6.73
C SER A 197 11.85 -12.69 -7.32
N ASN A 198 11.89 -11.45 -6.84
CA ASN A 198 11.06 -10.35 -7.32
C ASN A 198 11.34 -10.02 -8.79
N ILE A 199 12.60 -9.99 -9.22
CA ILE A 199 12.97 -9.78 -10.64
C ILE A 199 12.39 -10.92 -11.49
N LEU A 200 12.67 -12.18 -11.11
CA LEU A 200 12.24 -13.34 -11.86
C LEU A 200 10.72 -13.38 -12.02
N VAL A 201 9.99 -13.28 -10.92
CA VAL A 201 8.53 -13.37 -10.91
C VAL A 201 7.89 -12.23 -11.70
N ASN A 202 8.33 -10.98 -11.47
CA ASN A 202 7.76 -9.83 -12.18
C ASN A 202 8.13 -9.82 -13.66
N ALA A 203 9.31 -10.29 -14.06
CA ALA A 203 9.68 -10.42 -15.47
C ALA A 203 8.83 -11.49 -16.19
N LEU A 204 8.59 -12.65 -15.56
CA LEU A 204 7.70 -13.69 -16.08
C LEU A 204 6.26 -13.19 -16.22
N LEU A 205 5.75 -12.49 -15.21
CA LEU A 205 4.41 -11.92 -15.22
C LEU A 205 4.28 -10.82 -16.27
N LEU A 206 5.29 -9.98 -16.47
CA LEU A 206 5.31 -8.95 -17.51
C LEU A 206 5.25 -9.60 -18.90
N ALA A 207 6.08 -10.61 -19.15
CA ALA A 207 6.08 -11.33 -20.42
C ALA A 207 4.72 -11.99 -20.71
N ALA A 208 4.12 -12.62 -19.71
CA ALA A 208 2.79 -13.23 -19.82
C ALA A 208 1.71 -12.15 -20.09
N ALA A 209 1.71 -11.05 -19.33
CA ALA A 209 0.75 -9.95 -19.50
C ALA A 209 0.87 -9.29 -20.88
N ALA A 210 2.11 -9.02 -21.33
CA ALA A 210 2.39 -8.47 -22.65
C ALA A 210 1.90 -9.39 -23.79
N THR A 211 2.11 -10.70 -23.63
CA THR A 211 1.63 -11.71 -24.60
C THR A 211 0.09 -11.74 -24.65
N LEU A 212 -0.58 -11.67 -23.51
CA LEU A 212 -2.04 -11.61 -23.47
C LEU A 212 -2.57 -10.31 -24.10
N LEU A 213 -1.94 -9.16 -23.85
CA LEU A 213 -2.33 -7.89 -24.46
C LEU A 213 -2.11 -7.92 -25.98
N ALA A 214 -1.03 -8.57 -26.45
CA ALA A 214 -0.77 -8.78 -27.87
C ALA A 214 -1.85 -9.65 -28.54
N LYS A 215 -2.37 -10.69 -27.85
CA LYS A 215 -3.51 -11.50 -28.34
C LYS A 215 -4.80 -10.68 -28.48
N GLU A 216 -4.95 -9.61 -27.72
CA GLU A 216 -6.05 -8.64 -27.87
C GLU A 216 -5.76 -7.63 -28.99
N GLY A 217 -4.67 -7.79 -29.76
CA GLY A 217 -4.28 -6.93 -30.89
C GLY A 217 -3.65 -5.60 -30.49
N ILE A 218 -3.13 -5.49 -29.27
CA ILE A 218 -2.37 -4.33 -28.79
C ILE A 218 -0.94 -4.79 -28.47
N HIS A 219 -0.01 -4.45 -29.35
CA HIS A 219 1.40 -4.82 -29.21
C HIS A 219 2.18 -3.70 -28.56
N ILE A 220 2.75 -3.92 -27.38
CA ILE A 220 3.48 -2.90 -26.59
C ILE A 220 4.67 -2.31 -27.37
N PHE A 221 5.31 -3.11 -28.23
CA PHE A 221 6.48 -2.71 -29.04
C PHE A 221 6.14 -2.49 -30.52
N ALA A 222 4.87 -2.19 -30.86
CA ALA A 222 4.51 -1.92 -32.24
C ALA A 222 5.21 -0.65 -32.76
N ARG A 223 5.64 -0.68 -34.03
CA ARG A 223 6.16 0.49 -34.71
C ARG A 223 5.00 1.32 -35.28
N GLY A 224 4.96 2.61 -35.01
CA GLY A 224 3.90 3.50 -35.50
C GLY A 224 4.18 4.97 -35.17
N ALA A 225 3.33 5.85 -35.67
CA ALA A 225 3.34 7.25 -35.30
C ALA A 225 2.72 7.42 -33.90
N PHE A 226 3.54 7.81 -32.92
CA PHE A 226 3.12 8.04 -31.55
C PHE A 226 2.65 9.48 -31.36
N SER A 227 1.48 9.64 -30.74
CA SER A 227 0.97 10.95 -30.32
C SER A 227 1.05 11.08 -28.80
N PHE A 228 1.84 12.02 -28.32
CA PHE A 228 2.03 12.32 -26.91
C PHE A 228 1.12 13.48 -26.40
N GLY A 229 0.20 13.98 -27.23
CA GLY A 229 -0.61 15.17 -26.91
C GLY A 229 -1.40 15.05 -25.60
N TRP A 230 -1.88 13.85 -25.25
CA TRP A 230 -2.61 13.59 -24.03
C TRP A 230 -1.75 13.60 -22.75
N MET A 231 -0.42 13.46 -22.90
CA MET A 231 0.52 13.38 -21.77
C MET A 231 0.56 14.68 -20.94
N ARG A 232 0.23 15.83 -21.54
CA ARG A 232 0.19 17.09 -20.79
C ARG A 232 -0.90 17.09 -19.71
N GLU A 233 -2.09 16.63 -20.05
CA GLU A 233 -3.19 16.50 -19.06
C GLU A 233 -2.91 15.38 -18.07
N PHE A 234 -2.37 14.27 -18.55
CA PHE A 234 -1.94 13.16 -17.70
C PHE A 234 -0.91 13.63 -16.66
N ALA A 235 0.14 14.33 -17.06
CA ALA A 235 1.15 14.87 -16.17
C ALA A 235 0.57 15.88 -15.17
N LYS A 236 -0.39 16.72 -15.58
CA LYS A 236 -1.05 17.67 -14.68
C LYS A 236 -1.84 16.96 -13.56
N ILE A 237 -2.58 15.91 -13.88
CA ILE A 237 -3.34 15.14 -12.88
C ILE A 237 -2.38 14.30 -12.03
N GLY A 238 -1.43 13.63 -12.67
CA GLY A 238 -0.44 12.80 -11.99
C GLY A 238 0.44 13.57 -11.02
N SER A 239 0.86 14.80 -11.38
CA SER A 239 1.66 15.63 -10.49
C SER A 239 0.92 16.02 -9.20
N ILE A 240 -0.39 16.21 -9.25
CA ILE A 240 -1.21 16.50 -8.04
C ILE A 240 -1.25 15.27 -7.13
N SER A 241 -1.50 14.08 -7.69
CA SER A 241 -1.49 12.82 -6.93
C SER A 241 -0.11 12.50 -6.35
N GLY A 242 0.94 12.69 -7.15
CA GLY A 242 2.32 12.49 -6.70
C GLY A 242 2.74 13.49 -5.62
N LEU A 243 2.30 14.76 -5.70
CA LEU A 243 2.59 15.77 -4.68
C LEU A 243 1.88 15.43 -3.34
N GLU A 244 0.64 14.98 -3.39
CA GLU A 244 -0.09 14.52 -2.20
C GLU A 244 0.67 13.36 -1.54
N SER A 245 1.04 12.34 -2.32
CA SER A 245 1.81 11.19 -1.84
C SER A 245 3.18 11.61 -1.28
N LEU A 246 3.86 12.57 -1.92
CA LEU A 246 5.13 13.12 -1.43
C LEU A 246 4.96 13.78 -0.05
N VAL A 247 3.97 14.66 0.10
CA VAL A 247 3.71 15.36 1.38
C VAL A 247 3.41 14.35 2.49
N ARG A 248 2.61 13.33 2.20
CA ARG A 248 2.26 12.26 3.15
C ARG A 248 3.49 11.45 3.58
N ASN A 249 4.36 11.09 2.64
CA ASN A 249 5.46 10.15 2.88
C ASN A 249 6.75 10.80 3.41
N VAL A 250 7.00 12.10 3.14
CA VAL A 250 8.23 12.77 3.59
C VAL A 250 8.36 12.80 5.11
N ALA A 251 7.31 13.17 5.83
CA ALA A 251 7.35 13.22 7.28
C ALA A 251 7.55 11.83 7.89
N TYR A 252 6.86 10.80 7.37
CA TYR A 252 7.06 9.42 7.81
C TYR A 252 8.51 8.96 7.58
N THR A 253 9.08 9.23 6.41
CA THR A 253 10.46 8.86 6.09
C THR A 253 11.45 9.52 7.04
N MET A 254 11.32 10.83 7.32
CA MET A 254 12.27 11.58 8.13
C MET A 254 12.07 11.40 9.64
N MET A 255 10.82 11.32 10.10
CA MET A 255 10.50 11.30 11.52
C MET A 255 10.29 9.90 12.09
N ILE A 256 10.01 8.91 11.24
CA ILE A 256 9.83 7.53 11.69
C ILE A 256 10.96 6.65 11.16
N SER A 257 11.04 6.43 9.84
CA SER A 257 12.01 5.47 9.27
C SER A 257 13.46 5.84 9.62
N ARG A 258 13.84 7.13 9.49
CA ARG A 258 15.18 7.59 9.85
C ARG A 258 15.45 7.51 11.35
N MET A 259 14.45 7.83 12.20
CA MET A 259 14.61 7.75 13.67
C MET A 259 14.76 6.29 14.14
N VAL A 260 14.05 5.36 13.53
CA VAL A 260 14.18 3.92 13.79
C VAL A 260 15.59 3.42 13.43
N ASN A 261 16.20 3.93 12.35
CA ASN A 261 17.60 3.65 12.02
C ASN A 261 18.56 4.20 13.07
N ILE A 262 18.35 5.42 13.56
CA ILE A 262 19.20 6.05 14.61
C ILE A 262 19.26 5.17 15.88
N VAL A 263 18.19 4.47 16.22
CA VAL A 263 18.15 3.60 17.41
C VAL A 263 18.45 2.12 17.08
N ASN A 264 18.84 1.83 15.83
CA ASN A 264 19.18 0.48 15.33
C ASN A 264 18.05 -0.57 15.50
N GLU A 265 16.78 -0.13 15.37
CA GLU A 265 15.60 -0.98 15.56
C GLU A 265 14.80 -1.24 14.26
N GLN A 266 15.46 -1.05 13.12
CA GLN A 266 14.77 -1.17 11.82
C GLN A 266 14.20 -2.58 11.59
N GLY A 267 14.91 -3.63 12.03
CA GLY A 267 14.44 -5.01 11.93
C GLY A 267 13.17 -5.23 12.75
N THR A 268 13.19 -4.88 14.03
CA THR A 268 12.04 -5.01 14.94
C THR A 268 10.83 -4.22 14.42
N TYR A 269 11.06 -2.98 13.98
CA TYR A 269 10.01 -2.12 13.46
C TYR A 269 9.43 -2.64 12.14
N TRP A 270 10.28 -3.18 11.26
CA TRP A 270 9.86 -3.78 10.00
C TRP A 270 8.98 -5.03 10.20
N VAL A 271 9.38 -5.92 11.11
CA VAL A 271 8.58 -7.13 11.44
C VAL A 271 7.26 -6.73 12.08
N ALA A 272 7.27 -5.74 13.00
CA ALA A 272 6.04 -5.19 13.60
C ALA A 272 5.08 -4.66 12.52
N ASN A 273 5.59 -3.88 11.56
CA ASN A 273 4.78 -3.38 10.45
C ASN A 273 4.24 -4.50 9.56
N ASN A 274 5.02 -5.53 9.24
CA ASN A 274 4.53 -6.69 8.48
C ASN A 274 3.38 -7.41 9.21
N PHE A 275 3.48 -7.55 10.53
CA PHE A 275 2.39 -8.14 11.32
C PHE A 275 1.16 -7.22 11.36
N ILE A 276 1.33 -5.93 11.65
CA ILE A 276 0.23 -4.98 11.77
C ILE A 276 -0.47 -4.78 10.42
N TRP A 277 0.27 -4.40 9.38
CA TRP A 277 -0.31 -4.09 8.06
C TRP A 277 -0.76 -5.33 7.30
N GLY A 278 -0.05 -6.44 7.45
CA GLY A 278 -0.38 -7.69 6.77
C GLY A 278 -1.56 -8.44 7.41
N TRP A 279 -1.65 -8.47 8.73
CA TRP A 279 -2.64 -9.29 9.44
C TRP A 279 -3.71 -8.47 10.15
N LEU A 280 -3.34 -7.48 10.96
CA LEU A 280 -4.33 -6.73 11.73
C LEU A 280 -5.11 -5.77 10.85
N LEU A 281 -4.43 -4.95 10.06
CA LEU A 281 -5.06 -3.94 9.22
C LEU A 281 -5.68 -4.47 7.93
N LEU A 282 -5.35 -5.68 7.50
CA LEU A 282 -5.89 -6.25 6.26
C LEU A 282 -7.42 -6.10 6.15
N PRO A 283 -8.23 -6.53 7.15
CA PRO A 283 -9.68 -6.40 7.07
C PRO A 283 -10.14 -4.92 7.00
N VAL A 284 -9.44 -4.03 7.69
CA VAL A 284 -9.73 -2.58 7.68
C VAL A 284 -9.47 -1.97 6.30
N LEU A 285 -8.31 -2.28 5.71
CA LEU A 285 -7.94 -1.78 4.39
C LEU A 285 -8.89 -2.28 3.30
N GLN A 286 -9.28 -3.57 3.36
CA GLN A 286 -10.25 -4.11 2.41
C GLN A 286 -11.67 -3.56 2.62
N LEU A 287 -12.04 -3.20 3.86
CA LEU A 287 -13.27 -2.45 4.13
C LEU A 287 -13.20 -1.06 3.47
N GLY A 288 -12.04 -0.39 3.53
CA GLY A 288 -11.82 0.87 2.82
C GLY A 288 -12.03 0.74 1.31
N GLU A 289 -11.50 -0.32 0.68
CA GLU A 289 -11.71 -0.57 -0.75
C GLU A 289 -13.19 -0.82 -1.09
N LEU A 290 -13.91 -1.55 -0.24
CA LEU A 290 -15.35 -1.72 -0.37
C LEU A 290 -16.08 -0.37 -0.31
N ILE A 291 -15.78 0.46 0.70
CA ILE A 291 -16.40 1.78 0.87
C ILE A 291 -16.16 2.67 -0.34
N LYS A 292 -14.92 2.72 -0.86
CA LYS A 292 -14.58 3.46 -2.09
C LYS A 292 -15.48 3.05 -3.25
N GLN A 293 -15.67 1.75 -3.46
CA GLN A 293 -16.49 1.22 -4.56
C GLN A 293 -18.00 1.51 -4.34
N GLU A 294 -18.51 1.25 -3.15
CA GLU A 294 -19.93 1.50 -2.86
C GLU A 294 -20.30 2.99 -2.91
N VAL A 295 -19.44 3.88 -2.39
CA VAL A 295 -19.68 5.33 -2.40
C VAL A 295 -19.51 5.92 -3.81
N SER A 296 -18.55 5.42 -4.60
CA SER A 296 -18.38 5.87 -5.99
C SER A 296 -19.54 5.47 -6.88
N SER A 297 -20.11 4.29 -6.65
CA SER A 297 -21.27 3.80 -7.41
C SER A 297 -22.55 4.58 -7.08
N ASN A 298 -22.77 4.89 -5.80
CA ASN A 298 -23.93 5.67 -5.36
C ASN A 298 -23.62 6.46 -4.07
N ARG A 299 -23.68 7.80 -4.14
CA ARG A 299 -23.45 8.69 -2.99
C ARG A 299 -24.44 8.47 -1.83
N GLN A 300 -25.64 7.96 -2.10
CA GLN A 300 -26.61 7.65 -1.04
C GLN A 300 -26.12 6.55 -0.11
N ASN A 301 -25.16 5.72 -0.54
CA ASN A 301 -24.56 4.68 0.30
C ASN A 301 -23.85 5.25 1.53
N ILE A 302 -23.41 6.51 1.51
CA ILE A 302 -22.90 7.19 2.71
C ILE A 302 -23.99 7.22 3.80
N ARG A 303 -25.21 7.62 3.46
CA ARG A 303 -26.32 7.65 4.41
C ARG A 303 -26.83 6.26 4.80
N ARG A 304 -26.82 5.33 3.84
CA ARG A 304 -27.35 3.97 4.03
C ARG A 304 -26.42 3.07 4.82
N ASN A 305 -25.10 3.11 4.55
CA ASN A 305 -24.15 2.09 4.93
C ASN A 305 -23.15 2.54 6.01
N SER A 306 -22.97 3.84 6.29
CA SER A 306 -21.91 4.31 7.21
C SER A 306 -22.01 3.71 8.62
N LEU A 307 -23.22 3.55 9.19
CA LEU A 307 -23.37 2.87 10.49
C LEU A 307 -22.87 1.43 10.44
N GLY A 308 -23.11 0.73 9.33
CA GLY A 308 -22.62 -0.62 9.11
C GLY A 308 -21.10 -0.67 8.97
N TYR A 309 -20.48 0.29 8.25
CA TYR A 309 -19.01 0.37 8.14
C TYR A 309 -18.37 0.57 9.52
N PHE A 310 -18.88 1.50 10.34
CA PHE A 310 -18.38 1.70 11.70
C PHE A 310 -18.59 0.46 12.59
N ALA A 311 -19.70 -0.26 12.43
CA ALA A 311 -19.93 -1.48 13.17
C ALA A 311 -18.94 -2.59 12.78
N ILE A 312 -18.66 -2.76 11.49
CA ILE A 312 -17.64 -3.72 11.01
C ILE A 312 -16.28 -3.34 11.55
N THR A 313 -15.88 -2.05 11.48
CA THR A 313 -14.63 -1.55 12.05
C THR A 313 -14.53 -1.83 13.55
N THR A 314 -15.61 -1.60 14.31
CA THR A 314 -15.67 -1.93 15.74
C THR A 314 -15.49 -3.43 15.98
N MET A 315 -16.15 -4.26 15.17
CA MET A 315 -16.04 -5.72 15.26
C MET A 315 -14.58 -6.18 14.98
N ILE A 316 -13.92 -5.59 13.97
CA ILE A 316 -12.51 -5.88 13.67
C ILE A 316 -11.63 -5.49 14.86
N ALA A 317 -11.83 -4.31 15.47
CA ALA A 317 -11.08 -3.86 16.63
C ALA A 317 -11.29 -4.81 17.84
N VAL A 318 -12.51 -5.29 18.06
CA VAL A 318 -12.79 -6.32 19.11
C VAL A 318 -12.08 -7.63 18.79
N LEU A 319 -12.06 -8.06 17.53
CA LEU A 319 -11.32 -9.26 17.11
C LEU A 319 -9.82 -9.13 17.37
N TRP A 320 -9.23 -7.95 17.18
CA TRP A 320 -7.83 -7.72 17.55
C TRP A 320 -7.60 -7.96 19.04
N LEU A 321 -8.43 -7.38 19.92
CA LEU A 321 -8.32 -7.56 21.37
C LEU A 321 -8.44 -9.04 21.77
N VAL A 322 -9.39 -9.78 21.20
CA VAL A 322 -9.58 -11.21 21.46
C VAL A 322 -8.41 -12.05 20.95
N SER A 323 -7.75 -11.63 19.86
CA SER A 323 -6.62 -12.36 19.26
C SER A 323 -5.28 -12.16 19.96
N ILE A 324 -5.13 -11.17 20.87
CA ILE A 324 -3.87 -10.85 21.56
C ILE A 324 -3.14 -12.09 22.16
N PRO A 325 -3.82 -13.06 22.82
CA PRO A 325 -3.14 -14.23 23.36
C PRO A 325 -2.43 -15.10 22.30
N GLY A 326 -2.91 -15.05 21.05
CA GLY A 326 -2.32 -15.76 19.92
C GLY A 326 -1.11 -15.06 19.26
N TRP A 327 -0.85 -13.79 19.57
CA TRP A 327 0.18 -13.03 18.84
C TRP A 327 1.60 -13.49 19.14
N LYS A 328 1.94 -13.76 20.41
CA LYS A 328 3.28 -14.28 20.76
C LYS A 328 3.59 -15.61 20.09
N PRO A 329 2.73 -16.64 20.17
CA PRO A 329 2.94 -17.88 19.42
C PRO A 329 3.10 -17.67 17.92
N PHE A 330 2.32 -16.75 17.33
CA PHE A 330 2.43 -16.41 15.91
C PHE A 330 3.79 -15.77 15.57
N MET A 331 4.26 -14.82 16.39
CA MET A 331 5.55 -14.15 16.21
C MET A 331 6.72 -15.11 16.29
N VAL A 332 6.67 -16.11 17.21
CA VAL A 332 7.70 -17.16 17.34
C VAL A 332 7.66 -18.13 16.17
N HIS A 333 6.50 -18.75 15.94
CA HIS A 333 6.42 -19.95 15.09
C HIS A 333 6.14 -19.62 13.62
N VAL A 334 5.50 -18.47 13.34
CA VAL A 334 5.11 -18.08 11.98
C VAL A 334 6.01 -16.98 11.42
N LEU A 335 6.43 -16.02 12.26
CA LEU A 335 7.36 -14.97 11.81
C LEU A 335 8.83 -15.33 12.05
N GLY A 336 9.13 -16.28 12.96
CA GLY A 336 10.49 -16.68 13.27
C GLY A 336 11.35 -15.57 13.88
N PHE A 337 10.73 -14.70 14.72
CA PHE A 337 11.42 -13.56 15.33
C PHE A 337 11.88 -13.88 16.75
N ASP A 338 13.18 -13.70 17.04
CA ASP A 338 13.78 -14.12 18.32
C ASP A 338 13.41 -13.20 19.49
N GLU A 339 13.43 -11.87 19.30
CA GLU A 339 13.12 -10.89 20.35
C GLU A 339 11.60 -10.67 20.52
N VAL A 340 10.86 -11.75 20.76
CA VAL A 340 9.38 -11.75 20.74
C VAL A 340 8.75 -10.80 21.75
N GLU A 341 9.32 -10.67 22.96
CA GLU A 341 8.78 -9.78 24.00
C GLU A 341 8.83 -8.31 23.58
N LYS A 342 9.90 -7.91 22.93
CA LYS A 342 10.11 -6.56 22.40
C LYS A 342 9.12 -6.28 21.25
N LEU A 343 9.04 -7.22 20.30
CA LEU A 343 8.11 -7.14 19.17
C LEU A 343 6.66 -7.07 19.64
N PHE A 344 6.27 -7.95 20.56
CA PHE A 344 4.92 -7.99 21.12
C PHE A 344 4.57 -6.69 21.83
N SER A 345 5.48 -6.16 22.66
CA SER A 345 5.26 -4.89 23.38
C SER A 345 5.09 -3.71 22.42
N LEU A 346 5.90 -3.67 21.34
CA LEU A 346 5.80 -2.66 20.30
C LEU A 346 4.46 -2.74 19.56
N VAL A 347 4.05 -3.94 19.14
CA VAL A 347 2.77 -4.16 18.44
C VAL A 347 1.59 -3.82 19.34
N LEU A 348 1.62 -4.22 20.61
CA LEU A 348 0.56 -3.93 21.57
C LEU A 348 0.41 -2.42 21.82
N LEU A 349 1.53 -1.70 21.93
CA LEU A 349 1.53 -0.25 22.05
C LEU A 349 0.91 0.42 20.82
N LEU A 350 1.34 0.03 19.63
CA LEU A 350 0.87 0.58 18.36
C LEU A 350 -0.60 0.25 18.08
N MET A 351 -1.07 -0.95 18.46
CA MET A 351 -2.44 -1.40 18.22
C MET A 351 -3.49 -0.43 18.78
N GLY A 352 -3.24 0.13 19.97
CA GLY A 352 -4.14 1.11 20.57
C GLY A 352 -4.37 2.33 19.68
N PHE A 353 -3.32 2.81 19.01
CA PHE A 353 -3.40 3.93 18.09
C PHE A 353 -3.97 3.52 16.72
N TYR A 354 -3.73 2.30 16.28
CA TYR A 354 -4.31 1.78 15.05
C TYR A 354 -5.83 1.57 15.11
N ILE A 355 -6.43 1.51 16.30
CA ILE A 355 -7.89 1.57 16.44
C ILE A 355 -8.42 2.91 15.87
N PHE A 356 -7.78 4.04 16.19
CA PHE A 356 -8.15 5.34 15.63
C PHE A 356 -7.99 5.37 14.11
N PHE A 357 -6.86 4.85 13.61
CA PHE A 357 -6.62 4.70 12.17
C PHE A 357 -7.69 3.85 11.49
N ALA A 358 -8.16 2.77 12.12
CA ALA A 358 -9.21 1.93 11.56
C ALA A 358 -10.53 2.70 11.33
N PHE A 359 -10.90 3.59 12.25
CA PHE A 359 -12.05 4.48 12.08
C PHE A 359 -11.78 5.57 11.04
N GLN A 360 -10.60 6.15 11.03
CA GLN A 360 -10.17 7.14 10.02
C GLN A 360 -10.27 6.56 8.61
N ASN A 361 -9.89 5.29 8.40
CA ASN A 361 -9.98 4.64 7.10
C ASN A 361 -11.40 4.66 6.50
N VAL A 362 -12.46 4.71 7.33
CA VAL A 362 -13.85 4.87 6.86
C VAL A 362 -14.07 6.27 6.29
N PHE A 363 -13.49 7.31 6.92
CA PHE A 363 -13.60 8.70 6.46
C PHE A 363 -12.85 8.88 5.14
N ASP A 364 -11.59 8.46 5.11
CA ASP A 364 -10.70 8.59 3.96
C ASP A 364 -11.22 7.83 2.74
N ALA A 365 -11.69 6.59 2.96
CA ALA A 365 -12.33 5.81 1.91
C ALA A 365 -13.60 6.47 1.36
N THR A 366 -14.36 7.19 2.20
CA THR A 366 -15.52 7.99 1.75
C THR A 366 -15.06 9.16 0.90
N PHE A 367 -13.99 9.88 1.28
CA PHE A 367 -13.45 10.97 0.46
C PHE A 367 -12.97 10.48 -0.90
N TYR A 368 -12.25 9.36 -0.94
CA TYR A 368 -11.82 8.71 -2.20
C TYR A 368 -13.01 8.32 -3.06
N GLY A 369 -14.02 7.65 -2.48
CA GLY A 369 -15.22 7.24 -3.20
C GLY A 369 -16.02 8.41 -3.80
N LEU A 370 -15.96 9.58 -3.17
CA LEU A 370 -16.55 10.83 -3.67
C LEU A 370 -15.67 11.58 -4.68
N GLY A 371 -14.43 11.14 -4.92
CA GLY A 371 -13.45 11.88 -5.70
C GLY A 371 -13.00 13.19 -5.05
N LYS A 372 -13.10 13.31 -3.72
CA LYS A 372 -12.74 14.51 -2.95
C LYS A 372 -11.39 14.39 -2.27
N THR A 373 -10.38 14.05 -3.05
CA THR A 373 -9.00 13.86 -2.58
C THR A 373 -8.35 15.13 -2.01
N ASN A 374 -8.92 16.31 -2.30
CA ASN A 374 -8.48 17.56 -1.70
C ASN A 374 -8.65 17.61 -0.16
N TYR A 375 -9.60 16.87 0.42
CA TYR A 375 -9.71 16.72 1.87
C TYR A 375 -8.50 15.98 2.43
N MET A 376 -8.06 14.92 1.77
CA MET A 376 -6.90 14.13 2.18
C MET A 376 -5.60 14.91 2.06
N LEU A 377 -5.42 15.69 0.97
CA LEU A 377 -4.28 16.60 0.86
C LEU A 377 -4.26 17.62 2.01
N PHE A 378 -5.41 18.19 2.37
CA PHE A 378 -5.54 19.13 3.48
C PHE A 378 -5.16 18.49 4.82
N GLU A 379 -5.63 17.27 5.10
CA GLU A 379 -5.27 16.48 6.27
C GLU A 379 -3.76 16.22 6.33
N SER A 380 -3.19 15.71 5.24
CA SER A 380 -1.76 15.44 5.12
C SER A 380 -0.92 16.70 5.37
N VAL A 381 -1.30 17.84 4.81
CA VAL A 381 -0.58 19.10 5.02
C VAL A 381 -0.65 19.54 6.47
N ILE A 382 -1.82 19.47 7.12
CA ILE A 382 -1.99 19.85 8.53
C ILE A 382 -1.15 18.92 9.43
N THR A 383 -1.32 17.62 9.29
CA THR A 383 -0.64 16.62 10.12
C THR A 383 0.87 16.71 9.96
N ASN A 384 1.37 16.78 8.74
CA ASN A 384 2.80 16.85 8.49
C ASN A 384 3.41 18.20 8.92
N SER A 385 2.73 19.32 8.71
CA SER A 385 3.27 20.63 9.06
C SER A 385 3.16 20.92 10.57
N LEU A 386 2.00 20.67 11.18
CA LEU A 386 1.80 21.02 12.59
C LEU A 386 2.36 19.94 13.52
N TYR A 387 1.99 18.68 13.32
CA TYR A 387 2.40 17.62 14.24
C TYR A 387 3.84 17.18 14.01
N TYR A 388 4.17 16.67 12.82
CA TYR A 388 5.52 16.19 12.52
C TYR A 388 6.53 17.32 12.38
N GLY A 389 6.12 18.51 11.92
CA GLY A 389 6.95 19.71 11.91
C GLY A 389 7.35 20.14 13.31
N ALA A 390 6.42 20.17 14.28
CA ALA A 390 6.74 20.45 15.68
C ALA A 390 7.67 19.39 16.28
N ALA A 391 7.38 18.09 16.03
CA ALA A 391 8.25 17.01 16.49
C ALA A 391 9.67 17.11 15.92
N PHE A 392 9.81 17.49 14.64
CA PHE A 392 11.11 17.73 14.03
C PHE A 392 11.86 18.88 14.68
N CYS A 393 11.18 19.97 15.01
CA CYS A 393 11.79 21.10 15.75
C CYS A 393 12.28 20.67 17.14
N LEU A 394 11.49 19.87 17.88
CA LEU A 394 11.89 19.34 19.18
C LEU A 394 13.11 18.42 19.09
N TYR A 395 13.15 17.57 18.06
CA TYR A 395 14.31 16.74 17.78
C TYR A 395 15.56 17.57 17.46
N LYS A 396 15.45 18.57 16.58
CA LYS A 396 16.57 19.46 16.23
C LYS A 396 17.07 20.30 17.39
N ALA A 397 16.17 20.69 18.30
CA ALA A 397 16.51 21.41 19.52
C ALA A 397 17.17 20.51 20.61
N GLY A 398 17.28 19.20 20.37
CA GLY A 398 17.80 18.24 21.35
C GLY A 398 16.88 17.99 22.56
N ILE A 399 15.63 18.45 22.49
CA ILE A 399 14.63 18.28 23.58
C ILE A 399 14.07 16.86 23.54
N TRP A 400 13.85 16.31 22.33
CA TRP A 400 13.40 14.94 22.15
C TRP A 400 14.52 14.06 21.59
N ILE A 401 14.84 12.99 22.35
CA ILE A 401 15.84 11.99 21.98
C ILE A 401 15.09 10.74 21.52
N PRO A 402 15.37 10.21 20.32
CA PRO A 402 14.70 9.03 19.80
C PRO A 402 14.95 7.79 20.66
N THR A 403 13.91 7.03 20.95
CA THR A 403 13.91 5.66 21.47
C THR A 403 12.84 4.88 20.71
N LEU A 404 12.91 3.55 20.63
CA LEU A 404 11.91 2.75 19.92
C LEU A 404 10.48 3.06 20.43
N THR A 405 10.30 3.09 21.75
CA THR A 405 9.01 3.44 22.38
C THR A 405 8.60 4.89 22.08
N GLY A 406 9.55 5.84 22.14
CA GLY A 406 9.31 7.25 21.82
C GLY A 406 8.89 7.45 20.37
N ILE A 407 9.49 6.72 19.43
CA ILE A 407 9.15 6.75 18.01
C ILE A 407 7.76 6.12 17.79
N ALA A 408 7.47 5.01 18.45
CA ALA A 408 6.15 4.36 18.38
C ALA A 408 5.04 5.28 18.94
N LEU A 409 5.29 5.97 20.04
CA LEU A 409 4.38 6.97 20.61
C LEU A 409 4.21 8.17 19.68
N LEU A 410 5.31 8.69 19.12
CA LEU A 410 5.27 9.77 18.14
C LEU A 410 4.40 9.39 16.92
N PHE A 411 4.62 8.22 16.37
CA PHE A 411 3.83 7.72 15.23
C PHE A 411 2.36 7.49 15.63
N GLY A 412 2.13 6.83 16.76
CA GLY A 412 0.78 6.55 17.26
C GLY A 412 -0.04 7.81 17.55
N LEU A 413 0.54 8.79 18.25
CA LEU A 413 -0.11 10.07 18.51
C LEU A 413 -0.33 10.87 17.21
N GLY A 414 0.58 10.74 16.23
CA GLY A 414 0.39 11.28 14.87
C GLY A 414 -0.85 10.71 14.19
N ASN A 415 -1.07 9.39 14.28
CA ASN A 415 -2.28 8.75 13.77
C ASN A 415 -3.55 9.24 14.48
N VAL A 416 -3.50 9.47 15.80
CA VAL A 416 -4.65 10.05 16.54
C VAL A 416 -4.92 11.48 16.09
N PHE A 417 -3.88 12.30 15.95
CA PHE A 417 -4.01 13.67 15.47
C PHE A 417 -4.64 13.72 14.07
N ASP A 418 -4.11 12.92 13.17
CA ASP A 418 -4.62 12.78 11.80
C ASP A 418 -6.08 12.31 11.77
N SER A 419 -6.42 11.31 12.60
CA SER A 419 -7.79 10.82 12.76
C SER A 419 -8.77 11.90 13.26
N ILE A 420 -8.33 12.81 14.13
CA ILE A 420 -9.14 13.95 14.60
C ILE A 420 -9.39 14.94 13.45
N VAL A 421 -8.35 15.25 12.67
CA VAL A 421 -8.47 16.14 11.50
C VAL A 421 -9.40 15.54 10.46
N SER A 422 -9.23 14.26 10.14
CA SER A 422 -10.06 13.51 9.19
C SER A 422 -11.53 13.43 9.66
N PHE A 423 -11.75 13.17 10.95
CA PHE A 423 -13.10 13.20 11.53
C PHE A 423 -13.77 14.57 11.39
N ALA A 424 -13.04 15.67 11.69
CA ALA A 424 -13.55 17.02 11.54
C ALA A 424 -13.92 17.33 10.08
N ALA A 425 -13.07 16.93 9.13
CA ALA A 425 -13.31 17.06 7.70
C ALA A 425 -14.54 16.24 7.25
N TYR A 426 -14.68 15.00 7.76
CA TYR A 426 -15.83 14.14 7.49
C TYR A 426 -17.13 14.72 8.04
N ALA A 427 -17.13 15.20 9.29
CA ALA A 427 -18.29 15.85 9.89
C ALA A 427 -18.71 17.11 9.12
N PHE A 428 -17.75 17.92 8.67
CA PHE A 428 -17.98 19.07 7.81
C PHE A 428 -18.60 18.66 6.46
N LEU A 429 -18.08 17.58 5.83
CA LEU A 429 -18.63 17.04 4.59
C LEU A 429 -20.08 16.61 4.76
N LEU A 430 -20.41 15.86 5.81
CA LEU A 430 -21.76 15.39 6.11
C LEU A 430 -22.72 16.57 6.30
N LYS A 431 -22.30 17.59 7.08
CA LYS A 431 -23.09 18.80 7.31
C LYS A 431 -23.34 19.56 6.01
N LYS A 432 -22.31 19.76 5.18
CA LYS A 432 -22.41 20.46 3.89
C LYS A 432 -23.34 19.77 2.90
N GLN A 433 -23.45 18.44 2.98
CA GLN A 433 -24.30 17.63 2.09
C GLN A 433 -25.67 17.28 2.70
N ASN A 434 -25.98 17.76 3.91
CA ASN A 434 -27.20 17.42 4.67
C ASN A 434 -27.38 15.90 4.86
N ILE A 435 -26.29 15.16 5.02
CA ILE A 435 -26.33 13.70 5.21
C ILE A 435 -26.41 13.38 6.70
N ASN A 436 -27.48 12.68 7.10
CA ASN A 436 -27.62 12.16 8.46
C ASN A 436 -27.36 10.64 8.47
N ILE A 437 -26.16 10.23 8.86
CA ILE A 437 -25.76 8.82 8.93
C ILE A 437 -26.49 8.03 10.05
N LEU A 438 -27.01 8.74 11.08
CA LEU A 438 -27.80 8.13 12.15
C LEU A 438 -29.23 7.79 11.75
N ASN A 439 -29.64 8.13 10.54
CA ASN A 439 -30.96 7.80 9.99
C ASN A 439 -30.85 7.13 8.60
N PRO A 440 -30.34 5.89 8.53
CA PRO A 440 -30.22 5.14 7.29
C PRO A 440 -31.61 4.93 6.67
N GLN A 441 -31.72 5.12 5.36
CA GLN A 441 -32.94 4.81 4.60
C GLN A 441 -32.86 3.40 4.03
N PRO A 442 -34.01 2.69 3.90
CA PRO A 442 -34.07 1.43 3.17
C PRO A 442 -33.59 1.66 1.72
N GLY A 443 -32.90 0.68 1.16
CA GLY A 443 -32.58 0.69 -0.27
C GLY A 443 -33.88 0.68 -1.06
N GLU A 444 -34.16 1.71 -1.86
CA GLU A 444 -35.10 1.56 -2.96
C GLU A 444 -34.48 0.51 -3.90
N ILE A 445 -35.25 -0.56 -4.16
CA ILE A 445 -34.92 -1.49 -5.24
C ILE A 445 -35.12 -0.66 -6.51
N GLU A 446 -34.07 -0.03 -7.02
CA GLU A 446 -34.11 0.57 -8.35
C GLU A 446 -34.32 -0.56 -9.36
N ASN A 447 -35.56 -0.71 -9.80
CA ASN A 447 -35.90 -1.24 -11.11
C ASN A 447 -35.35 -0.24 -12.15
N SER A 448 -34.04 -0.18 -12.32
CA SER A 448 -33.45 0.55 -13.43
C SER A 448 -33.35 -0.45 -14.59
N PRO A 449 -34.00 -0.15 -15.74
CA PRO A 449 -33.75 -0.96 -16.93
C PRO A 449 -32.27 -0.79 -17.29
N ALA A 450 -31.59 -1.91 -17.45
CA ALA A 450 -30.21 -1.96 -17.92
C ALA A 450 -30.11 -1.23 -19.27
N PRO A 451 -29.07 -0.36 -19.45
CA PRO A 451 -28.77 0.19 -20.77
C PRO A 451 -28.14 -0.88 -21.68
#